data_13c6d1068040fea1e6ae8e6518249b8a
#
_entry.id   13c6d1068040fea1e6ae8e6518249b8a
#
_cell.length_a   1.000
_cell.length_b   1.000
_cell.length_c   1.000
_cell.angle_alpha   90.00
_cell.angle_beta   90.00
_cell.angle_gamma   90.00
#
_symmetry.space_group_name_H-M   'P 1'
#
loop_
_entity.id
_entity.type
_entity.pdbx_description
1 polymer ?
#
loop_
_entity_poly.entity_id
_entity_poly.type
_entity_poly.pdbx_seq_one_letter_code
_entity_poly.pdbx_strand_id
1 'polypeptide(L)'
;MISFETTFLDYPSPDGMAVVAIMSGCSHNCPGCQNPLLQKTYERSEDEIGQIIGKISELCERNGTNKIVLSGGDPLNPYNLNLTKQICHYLGRNGEGNDICIYTGYTYPEVEKMQIEGFKYVKCGRFDKDHMQKSEKTDEYIQFVNKTQNLFDETGNQLSVDGRFYFNN
;
A
#
# COMPACT_ATOMS: atom_id res chain seq x y z
N MET A 1 -8.92 4.15 -12.85
CA MET A 1 -9.78 3.09 -12.26
C MET A 1 -9.30 2.81 -10.84
N ILE A 2 -10.20 2.53 -9.93
CA ILE A 2 -9.92 2.05 -8.58
C ILE A 2 -10.92 0.95 -8.25
N SER A 3 -10.46 -0.10 -7.57
CA SER A 3 -11.30 -1.16 -7.03
C SER A 3 -10.98 -1.40 -5.56
N PHE A 4 -11.89 -2.05 -4.86
CA PHE A 4 -11.75 -2.29 -3.42
C PHE A 4 -11.93 -3.76 -3.13
N GLU A 5 -11.09 -4.28 -2.25
CA GLU A 5 -11.16 -5.64 -1.72
C GLU A 5 -11.07 -5.60 -0.20
N THR A 6 -11.46 -6.70 0.43
CA THR A 6 -11.24 -6.92 1.86
C THR A 6 -10.50 -8.25 2.00
N THR A 7 -9.34 -8.24 2.65
CA THR A 7 -8.47 -9.42 2.71
C THR A 7 -7.66 -9.46 4.00
N PHE A 8 -7.30 -10.67 4.43
CA PHE A 8 -6.36 -10.91 5.54
C PHE A 8 -4.90 -10.93 5.07
N LEU A 9 -4.64 -10.97 3.75
CA LEU A 9 -3.33 -11.34 3.22
C LEU A 9 -2.35 -10.17 3.11
N ASP A 10 -2.83 -8.95 2.91
CA ASP A 10 -1.97 -7.85 2.45
C ASP A 10 -1.47 -6.93 3.57
N TYR A 11 -2.12 -6.91 4.72
CA TYR A 11 -1.69 -6.03 5.81
C TYR A 11 -0.64 -6.71 6.71
N PRO A 12 0.49 -6.03 7.05
CA PRO A 12 1.58 -6.61 7.85
C PRO A 12 1.25 -6.66 9.35
N SER A 13 0.25 -7.46 9.72
CA SER A 13 -0.16 -7.74 11.10
C SER A 13 -0.68 -9.18 11.17
N PRO A 14 -0.49 -9.89 12.30
CA PRO A 14 -0.94 -11.29 12.43
C PRO A 14 -2.45 -11.44 12.31
N ASP A 15 -3.18 -10.46 12.77
CA ASP A 15 -4.64 -10.46 12.85
C ASP A 15 -5.25 -9.34 12.01
N GLY A 16 -6.48 -9.54 11.67
CA GLY A 16 -7.35 -8.53 11.11
C GLY A 16 -7.41 -8.47 9.60
N MET A 17 -8.61 -8.14 9.20
CA MET A 17 -8.96 -7.85 7.82
C MET A 17 -8.54 -6.43 7.48
N ALA A 18 -8.08 -6.21 6.27
CA ALA A 18 -7.78 -4.87 5.76
C ALA A 18 -8.69 -4.54 4.57
N VAL A 19 -9.03 -3.28 4.43
CA VAL A 19 -9.59 -2.72 3.20
C VAL A 19 -8.42 -2.40 2.27
N VAL A 20 -8.43 -3.00 1.08
CA VAL A 20 -7.42 -2.77 0.05
C VAL A 20 -8.01 -1.90 -1.05
N ALA A 21 -7.41 -0.75 -1.29
CA ALA A 21 -7.71 0.11 -2.43
C ALA A 21 -6.69 -0.17 -3.54
N ILE A 22 -7.15 -0.71 -4.67
CA ILE A 22 -6.34 -1.10 -5.81
C ILE A 22 -6.45 0.00 -6.86
N MET A 23 -5.39 0.77 -7.04
CA MET A 23 -5.33 1.92 -7.96
C MET A 23 -4.66 1.52 -9.27
N SER A 24 -5.21 1.95 -10.40
CA SER A 24 -4.46 1.92 -11.67
C SER A 24 -3.54 3.15 -11.77
N GLY A 25 -2.48 3.02 -12.53
CA GLY A 25 -1.45 4.02 -12.76
C GLY A 25 -0.10 3.57 -12.21
N CYS A 26 0.83 3.28 -13.11
CA CYS A 26 2.20 2.93 -12.77
C CYS A 26 3.11 3.18 -13.96
N SER A 27 4.25 3.80 -13.72
CA SER A 27 5.27 4.12 -14.74
C SER A 27 6.58 3.36 -14.56
N HIS A 28 6.64 2.41 -13.61
CA HIS A 28 7.88 1.67 -13.35
C HIS A 28 8.29 0.70 -14.46
N ASN A 29 7.31 0.20 -15.23
CA ASN A 29 7.55 -0.73 -16.34
C ASN A 29 8.41 -1.96 -15.94
N CYS A 30 8.17 -2.51 -14.77
CA CYS A 30 8.92 -3.67 -14.28
C CYS A 30 8.80 -4.85 -15.24
N PRO A 31 9.91 -5.47 -15.69
CA PRO A 31 9.86 -6.66 -16.51
C PRO A 31 9.12 -7.80 -15.81
N GLY A 32 8.11 -8.38 -16.49
CA GLY A 32 7.29 -9.45 -15.92
C GLY A 32 6.31 -8.99 -14.85
N CYS A 33 5.94 -7.72 -14.83
CA CYS A 33 4.98 -7.15 -13.88
C CYS A 33 3.75 -8.05 -13.73
N GLN A 34 3.34 -8.33 -12.48
CA GLN A 34 2.19 -9.18 -12.18
C GLN A 34 0.84 -8.54 -12.56
N ASN A 35 0.80 -7.19 -12.63
CA ASN A 35 -0.42 -6.44 -12.88
C ASN A 35 -0.27 -5.45 -14.06
N PRO A 36 0.04 -5.93 -15.29
CA PRO A 36 0.29 -5.04 -16.42
C PRO A 36 -0.93 -4.18 -16.80
N LEU A 37 -2.15 -4.66 -16.51
CA LEU A 37 -3.39 -3.91 -16.77
C LEU A 37 -3.57 -2.69 -15.86
N LEU A 38 -2.88 -2.64 -14.73
CA LEU A 38 -2.92 -1.52 -13.80
C LEU A 38 -1.89 -0.42 -14.10
N GLN A 39 -1.15 -0.52 -15.20
CA GLN A 39 -0.19 0.53 -15.60
C GLN A 39 -0.86 1.78 -16.15
N LYS A 40 -2.07 1.67 -16.70
CA LYS A 40 -2.78 2.81 -17.28
C LYS A 40 -3.11 3.87 -16.23
N THR A 41 -2.71 5.11 -16.52
CA THR A 41 -2.95 6.27 -15.66
C THR A 41 -4.32 6.91 -15.93
N TYR A 42 -4.87 7.57 -14.90
CA TYR A 42 -6.12 8.32 -14.96
C TYR A 42 -6.00 9.57 -14.09
N GLU A 43 -6.45 10.69 -14.61
CA GLU A 43 -6.67 11.89 -13.80
C GLU A 43 -7.97 11.74 -13.01
N ARG A 44 -8.02 12.33 -11.82
CA ARG A 44 -9.18 12.33 -10.93
C ARG A 44 -9.52 13.74 -10.50
N SER A 45 -10.80 14.04 -10.48
CA SER A 45 -11.29 15.29 -9.89
C SER A 45 -11.28 15.22 -8.36
N GLU A 46 -11.35 16.38 -7.69
CA GLU A 46 -11.46 16.45 -6.23
C GLU A 46 -12.74 15.76 -5.71
N ASP A 47 -13.84 15.83 -6.47
CA ASP A 47 -15.08 15.12 -6.12
C ASP A 47 -14.91 13.61 -6.14
N GLU A 48 -14.19 13.07 -7.14
CA GLU A 48 -13.87 11.64 -7.20
C GLU A 48 -12.98 11.22 -6.05
N ILE A 49 -11.99 12.03 -5.68
CA ILE A 49 -11.11 11.79 -4.53
C ILE A 49 -11.94 11.72 -3.25
N GLY A 50 -12.84 12.67 -3.04
CA GLY A 50 -13.75 12.68 -1.88
C GLY A 50 -14.64 11.42 -1.81
N GLN A 51 -15.18 10.98 -2.95
CA GLN A 51 -15.98 9.75 -3.04
C GLN A 51 -15.15 8.50 -2.71
N ILE A 52 -13.90 8.42 -3.16
CA ILE A 52 -12.98 7.32 -2.88
C ILE A 52 -12.68 7.26 -1.37
N ILE A 53 -12.37 8.39 -0.76
CA ILE A 53 -12.09 8.48 0.69
C ILE A 53 -13.32 8.03 1.48
N GLY A 54 -14.51 8.54 1.15
CA GLY A 54 -15.76 8.14 1.79
C GLY A 54 -16.05 6.64 1.64
N LYS A 55 -15.73 6.06 0.48
CA LYS A 55 -15.91 4.61 0.25
C LYS A 55 -14.97 3.77 1.09
N ILE A 56 -13.73 4.16 1.25
CA ILE A 56 -12.76 3.46 2.11
C ILE A 56 -13.24 3.51 3.57
N SER A 57 -13.65 4.69 4.06
CA SER A 57 -14.18 4.86 5.41
C SER A 57 -15.40 3.98 5.67
N GLU A 58 -16.38 3.99 4.76
CA GLU A 58 -17.56 3.10 4.81
C GLU A 58 -17.17 1.61 4.90
N LEU A 59 -16.20 1.18 4.08
CA LEU A 59 -15.76 -0.22 4.09
C LEU A 59 -15.03 -0.59 5.38
N CYS A 60 -14.25 0.31 5.96
CA CYS A 60 -13.62 0.13 7.26
C CYS A 60 -14.67 -0.04 8.37
N GLU A 61 -15.67 0.81 8.44
CA GLU A 61 -16.77 0.70 9.39
C GLU A 61 -17.54 -0.62 9.22
N ARG A 62 -17.94 -0.93 7.99
CA ARG A 62 -18.74 -2.12 7.70
C ARG A 62 -18.03 -3.43 8.03
N ASN A 63 -16.71 -3.47 7.90
CA ASN A 63 -15.89 -4.64 8.18
C ASN A 63 -15.26 -4.62 9.58
N GLY A 64 -15.50 -3.59 10.38
CA GLY A 64 -14.97 -3.47 11.74
C GLY A 64 -13.43 -3.46 11.76
N THR A 65 -12.81 -2.81 10.79
CA THR A 65 -11.34 -2.73 10.69
C THR A 65 -10.85 -1.29 10.61
N ASN A 66 -9.66 -1.07 11.15
CA ASN A 66 -8.90 0.18 11.00
C ASN A 66 -7.66 0.01 10.10
N LYS A 67 -7.57 -1.10 9.36
CA LYS A 67 -6.42 -1.41 8.52
C LYS A 67 -6.74 -1.14 7.05
N ILE A 68 -5.90 -0.33 6.40
CA ILE A 68 -6.04 0.06 5.00
C ILE A 68 -4.74 -0.28 4.28
N VAL A 69 -4.85 -0.88 3.10
CA VAL A 69 -3.72 -1.08 2.18
C VAL A 69 -4.00 -0.31 0.91
N LEU A 70 -3.05 0.50 0.49
CA LEU A 70 -3.03 1.16 -0.82
C LEU A 70 -2.08 0.38 -1.73
N SER A 71 -2.61 -0.15 -2.82
CA SER A 71 -1.89 -1.07 -3.71
C SER A 71 -2.33 -0.88 -5.17
N GLY A 72 -1.91 -1.77 -6.06
CA GLY A 72 -2.35 -1.85 -7.45
C GLY A 72 -1.24 -1.64 -8.46
N GLY A 73 -1.34 -0.63 -9.28
CA GLY A 73 -0.26 -0.13 -10.12
C GLY A 73 0.82 0.47 -9.22
N ASP A 74 0.71 1.73 -8.89
CA ASP A 74 1.50 2.34 -7.81
C ASP A 74 0.74 3.52 -7.17
N PRO A 75 0.41 3.46 -5.87
CA PRO A 75 -0.24 4.56 -5.15
C PRO A 75 0.57 5.86 -5.14
N LEU A 76 1.88 5.79 -5.34
CA LEU A 76 2.78 6.95 -5.37
C LEU A 76 3.14 7.43 -6.78
N ASN A 77 2.57 6.81 -7.81
CA ASN A 77 2.65 7.35 -9.17
C ASN A 77 2.17 8.81 -9.18
N PRO A 78 2.77 9.72 -9.96
CA PRO A 78 2.38 11.13 -9.99
C PRO A 78 0.87 11.39 -10.14
N TYR A 79 0.15 10.56 -10.89
CA TYR A 79 -1.31 10.66 -11.03
C TYR A 79 -2.11 10.17 -9.81
N ASN A 80 -1.49 9.37 -8.93
CA ASN A 80 -2.12 8.83 -7.71
C ASN A 80 -1.67 9.56 -6.45
N LEU A 81 -0.54 10.27 -6.48
CA LEU A 81 0.09 10.84 -5.30
C LEU A 81 -0.82 11.77 -4.51
N ASN A 82 -1.58 12.65 -5.20
CA ASN A 82 -2.52 13.53 -4.53
C ASN A 82 -3.63 12.75 -3.81
N LEU A 83 -4.22 11.74 -4.45
CA LEU A 83 -5.20 10.86 -3.84
C LEU A 83 -4.61 10.14 -2.61
N THR A 84 -3.42 9.59 -2.73
CA THR A 84 -2.74 8.89 -1.62
C THR A 84 -2.49 9.83 -0.44
N LYS A 85 -1.99 11.04 -0.69
CA LYS A 85 -1.79 12.05 0.36
C LYS A 85 -3.09 12.41 1.06
N GLN A 86 -4.18 12.59 0.32
CA GLN A 86 -5.48 12.92 0.90
C GLN A 86 -6.06 11.74 1.71
N ILE A 87 -5.94 10.50 1.21
CA ILE A 87 -6.34 9.31 1.98
C ILE A 87 -5.56 9.25 3.30
N CYS A 88 -4.25 9.40 3.27
CA CYS A 88 -3.41 9.38 4.48
C CYS A 88 -3.74 10.52 5.44
N HIS A 89 -4.03 11.71 4.93
CA HIS A 89 -4.39 12.86 5.74
C HIS A 89 -5.73 12.67 6.46
N TYR A 90 -6.79 12.28 5.73
CA TYR A 90 -8.14 12.20 6.30
C TYR A 90 -8.40 10.89 7.05
N LEU A 91 -7.93 9.76 6.52
CA LEU A 91 -8.20 8.44 7.10
C LEU A 91 -7.06 7.93 7.97
N GLY A 92 -5.83 8.38 7.78
CA GLY A 92 -4.66 7.93 8.51
C GLY A 92 -4.61 8.38 9.96
N ARG A 93 -3.46 8.22 10.58
CA ARG A 93 -3.26 8.42 12.02
C ARG A 93 -3.62 9.82 12.54
N ASN A 94 -3.46 10.84 11.69
CA ASN A 94 -3.77 12.23 12.04
C ASN A 94 -5.24 12.62 11.75
N GLY A 95 -6.01 11.75 11.08
CA GLY A 95 -7.42 11.92 10.75
C GLY A 95 -8.30 10.96 11.54
N GLU A 96 -8.88 9.97 10.87
CA GLU A 96 -9.77 8.96 11.50
C GLU A 96 -8.99 7.91 12.35
N GLY A 97 -7.66 7.90 12.30
CA GLY A 97 -6.83 7.02 13.11
C GLY A 97 -6.61 5.62 12.53
N ASN A 98 -6.84 5.44 11.24
CA ASN A 98 -6.58 4.15 10.60
C ASN A 98 -5.08 3.89 10.41
N ASP A 99 -4.72 2.63 10.44
CA ASP A 99 -3.37 2.13 10.17
C ASP A 99 -3.21 1.84 8.67
N ILE A 100 -2.60 2.77 7.93
CA ILE A 100 -2.42 2.69 6.48
C ILE A 100 -1.07 2.07 6.14
N CYS A 101 -1.08 1.08 5.25
CA CYS A 101 0.11 0.51 4.61
C CYS A 101 0.10 0.83 3.11
N ILE A 102 1.18 1.41 2.60
CA ILE A 102 1.32 1.77 1.18
C ILE A 102 2.26 0.75 0.51
N TYR A 103 1.85 0.20 -0.64
CA TYR A 103 2.67 -0.67 -1.48
C TYR A 103 3.15 0.11 -2.70
N THR A 104 4.47 0.29 -2.83
CA THR A 104 5.05 1.08 -3.92
C THR A 104 6.31 0.45 -4.51
N GLY A 105 6.56 0.72 -5.78
CA GLY A 105 7.82 0.38 -6.45
C GLY A 105 8.94 1.37 -6.18
N TYR A 106 8.67 2.50 -5.55
CA TYR A 106 9.70 3.47 -5.16
C TYR A 106 10.56 2.94 -4.01
N THR A 107 11.80 3.45 -3.91
CA THR A 107 12.67 3.23 -2.74
C THR A 107 12.22 4.11 -1.57
N TYR A 108 12.60 3.75 -0.34
CA TYR A 108 12.24 4.58 0.83
C TYR A 108 12.77 6.02 0.74
N PRO A 109 14.02 6.30 0.31
CA PRO A 109 14.49 7.69 0.11
C PRO A 109 13.66 8.50 -0.89
N GLU A 110 13.10 7.85 -1.92
CA GLU A 110 12.17 8.51 -2.86
C GLU A 110 10.83 8.82 -2.18
N VAL A 111 10.30 7.89 -1.39
CA VAL A 111 9.06 8.09 -0.61
C VAL A 111 9.21 9.22 0.39
N GLU A 112 10.33 9.29 1.11
CA GLU A 112 10.63 10.34 2.07
C GLU A 112 10.55 11.73 1.44
N LYS A 113 11.08 11.91 0.22
CA LYS A 113 11.01 13.17 -0.53
C LYS A 113 9.60 13.57 -0.92
N MET A 114 8.66 12.65 -0.98
CA MET A 114 7.26 12.94 -1.31
C MET A 114 6.49 13.56 -0.14
N GLN A 115 7.04 13.51 1.07
CA GLN A 115 6.46 14.14 2.28
C GLN A 115 5.02 13.69 2.53
N ILE A 116 4.80 12.38 2.59
CA ILE A 116 3.49 11.78 2.90
C ILE A 116 3.40 11.60 4.41
N GLU A 117 2.33 12.06 5.01
CA GLU A 117 2.07 11.95 6.44
C GLU A 117 0.83 11.08 6.70
N GLY A 118 0.76 10.42 7.85
CA GLY A 118 -0.43 9.71 8.31
C GLY A 118 -0.48 8.21 7.95
N PHE A 119 0.49 7.68 7.20
CA PHE A 119 0.65 6.23 7.02
C PHE A 119 1.39 5.61 8.21
N LYS A 120 1.27 4.30 8.36
CA LYS A 120 1.99 3.51 9.39
C LYS A 120 3.14 2.72 8.79
N TYR A 121 2.90 2.10 7.65
CA TYR A 121 3.88 1.29 6.95
C TYR A 121 3.95 1.65 5.48
N VAL A 122 5.14 1.47 4.89
CA VAL A 122 5.32 1.48 3.45
C VAL A 122 6.17 0.28 3.01
N LYS A 123 5.65 -0.50 2.07
CA LYS A 123 6.42 -1.55 1.39
C LYS A 123 7.03 -0.95 0.13
N CYS A 124 8.35 -0.87 0.11
CA CYS A 124 9.15 -0.27 -0.96
C CYS A 124 9.83 -1.33 -1.81
N GLY A 125 9.93 -1.10 -3.10
CA GLY A 125 10.73 -1.89 -4.02
C GLY A 125 9.95 -2.38 -5.24
N ARG A 126 10.59 -2.29 -6.40
CA ARG A 126 10.01 -2.75 -7.67
C ARG A 126 9.87 -4.27 -7.72
N PHE A 127 8.93 -4.72 -8.54
CA PHE A 127 8.86 -6.13 -8.89
C PHE A 127 10.13 -6.54 -9.64
N ASP A 128 10.76 -7.62 -9.19
CA ASP A 128 11.97 -8.19 -9.79
C ASP A 128 11.79 -9.71 -9.98
N LYS A 129 11.60 -10.12 -11.24
CA LYS A 129 11.38 -11.52 -11.59
C LYS A 129 12.52 -12.45 -11.21
N ASP A 130 13.74 -11.94 -11.07
CA ASP A 130 14.93 -12.73 -10.75
C ASP A 130 15.09 -12.96 -9.23
N HIS A 131 14.34 -12.22 -8.41
CA HIS A 131 14.33 -12.30 -6.94
C HIS A 131 12.97 -12.70 -6.37
N MET A 132 12.16 -13.37 -7.15
CA MET A 132 10.85 -13.86 -6.72
C MET A 132 10.94 -14.90 -5.62
N GLN A 133 9.97 -14.85 -4.73
CA GLN A 133 9.73 -15.87 -3.71
C GLN A 133 8.21 -16.04 -3.53
N LYS A 134 7.81 -17.07 -2.77
CA LYS A 134 6.40 -17.28 -2.47
C LYS A 134 5.85 -16.12 -1.64
N SER A 135 4.80 -15.46 -2.14
CA SER A 135 4.04 -14.50 -1.33
C SER A 135 3.14 -15.28 -0.38
N GLU A 136 3.28 -15.04 0.92
CA GLU A 136 2.45 -15.70 1.94
C GLU A 136 2.35 -14.89 3.22
N LYS A 137 1.30 -15.14 3.98
CA LYS A 137 1.13 -14.63 5.32
C LYS A 137 0.71 -15.76 6.26
N THR A 138 1.36 -15.81 7.42
CA THR A 138 1.08 -16.75 8.52
C THR A 138 0.75 -15.96 9.79
N ASP A 139 0.55 -16.63 10.91
CA ASP A 139 0.40 -15.98 12.23
C ASP A 139 1.72 -15.36 12.74
N GLU A 140 2.85 -15.69 12.14
CA GLU A 140 4.17 -15.28 12.59
C GLU A 140 4.81 -14.21 11.70
N TYR A 141 4.53 -14.21 10.38
CA TYR A 141 5.15 -13.31 9.43
C TYR A 141 4.30 -13.05 8.18
N ILE A 142 4.66 -11.98 7.49
CA ILE A 142 4.28 -11.74 6.09
C ILE A 142 5.53 -11.78 5.20
N GLN A 143 5.43 -12.46 4.06
CA GLN A 143 6.48 -12.54 3.05
C GLN A 143 5.98 -11.97 1.72
N PHE A 144 6.69 -10.98 1.20
CA PHE A 144 6.38 -10.34 -0.07
C PHE A 144 6.88 -11.17 -1.25
N VAL A 145 6.33 -10.90 -2.42
CA VAL A 145 6.65 -11.65 -3.65
C VAL A 145 8.10 -11.51 -4.12
N ASN A 146 8.80 -10.49 -3.67
CA ASN A 146 10.23 -10.29 -3.95
C ASN A 146 11.06 -10.13 -2.68
N LYS A 147 12.24 -10.72 -2.67
CA LYS A 147 13.26 -10.52 -1.62
C LYS A 147 13.75 -9.07 -1.53
N THR A 148 13.64 -8.33 -2.63
CA THR A 148 14.05 -6.92 -2.73
C THR A 148 12.99 -5.93 -2.24
N GLN A 149 11.78 -6.41 -1.94
CA GLN A 149 10.71 -5.59 -1.39
C GLN A 149 10.78 -5.60 0.14
N ASN A 150 10.96 -4.42 0.73
CA ASN A 150 11.10 -4.29 2.17
C ASN A 150 10.08 -3.32 2.78
N LEU A 151 9.69 -3.63 4.01
CA LEU A 151 8.76 -2.86 4.80
C LEU A 151 9.51 -1.86 5.69
N PHE A 152 9.00 -0.63 5.71
CA PHE A 152 9.49 0.46 6.55
C PHE A 152 8.34 1.02 7.38
N ASP A 153 8.65 1.52 8.58
CA ASP A 153 7.71 2.33 9.34
C ASP A 153 7.72 3.81 8.87
N GLU A 154 6.86 4.62 9.46
CA GLU A 154 6.73 6.04 9.14
C GLU A 154 7.96 6.88 9.49
N THR A 155 8.89 6.35 10.28
CA THR A 155 10.15 7.01 10.66
C THR A 155 11.36 6.56 9.82
N GLY A 156 11.14 5.61 8.89
CA GLY A 156 12.16 5.10 8.00
C GLY A 156 12.95 3.91 8.51
N ASN A 157 12.54 3.31 9.64
CA ASN A 157 13.15 2.07 10.09
C ASN A 157 12.73 0.91 9.18
N GLN A 158 13.70 0.18 8.66
CA GLN A 158 13.44 -1.04 7.91
C GLN A 158 13.05 -2.16 8.87
N LEU A 159 11.85 -2.73 8.67
CA LEU A 159 11.26 -3.75 9.54
C LEU A 159 11.40 -5.17 8.98
N SER A 160 11.60 -5.31 7.68
CA SER A 160 11.72 -6.62 7.02
C SER A 160 13.13 -6.89 6.52
N VAL A 161 13.46 -8.16 6.35
CA VAL A 161 14.71 -8.63 5.74
C VAL A 161 14.37 -9.63 4.65
N ASP A 162 14.97 -9.48 3.48
CA ASP A 162 14.71 -10.32 2.30
C ASP A 162 13.20 -10.47 1.99
N GLY A 163 12.46 -9.37 2.11
CA GLY A 163 11.03 -9.33 1.87
C GLY A 163 10.16 -10.05 2.91
N ARG A 164 10.70 -10.38 4.09
CA ARG A 164 9.96 -11.03 5.18
C ARG A 164 9.96 -10.18 6.44
N PHE A 165 8.76 -9.95 7.00
CA PHE A 165 8.54 -9.23 8.24
C PHE A 165 7.90 -10.16 9.28
N TYR A 166 8.57 -10.34 10.42
CA TYR A 166 8.08 -11.11 11.57
C TYR A 166 7.33 -10.20 12.55
N PHE A 167 6.12 -10.62 12.96
CA PHE A 167 5.23 -9.77 13.76
C PHE A 167 5.65 -9.62 15.23
N ASN A 168 6.42 -10.57 15.74
CA ASN A 168 6.79 -10.64 17.17
C ASN A 168 8.25 -10.22 17.42
N ASN A 169 8.81 -9.44 16.53
CA ASN A 169 10.18 -8.92 16.69
C ASN A 169 10.18 -7.51 17.25
#